data_46bf141a6e59a8cabacdb452f307a715
#
_entry.id   46bf141a6e59a8cabacdb452f307a715
#
_cell.length_a   1.000
_cell.length_b   1.000
_cell.length_c   1.000
_cell.angle_alpha   90.00
_cell.angle_beta   90.00
_cell.angle_gamma   90.00
#
_symmetry.space_group_name_H-M   'P 1'
#
loop_
_entity.id
_entity.type
_entity.pdbx_description
1 polymer ?
#
loop_
_entity_poly.entity_id
_entity_poly.type
_entity_poly.pdbx_seq_one_letter_code
_entity_poly.pdbx_strand_id
1 'polypeptide(L)'
;MAFDRFFKKTPATLDEIRMRVRHALQRHPLCRNVRFEVVSTPRTSRGSNWTVSLQSVETRAVWEASDIVADIQEAYELCAMA
;
A
#
# COMPACT_ATOMS: atom_id res chain seq x y z
N MET A 1 19.06 13.89 14.38
CA MET A 1 19.45 13.66 13.01
C MET A 1 18.33 13.98 12.05
N ALA A 2 18.65 14.71 11.00
CA ALA A 2 17.63 15.03 10.00
C ALA A 2 17.12 13.81 9.27
N PHE A 3 17.80 12.72 9.47
CA PHE A 3 17.54 11.48 8.81
C PHE A 3 16.10 10.99 8.93
N ASP A 4 15.56 11.08 10.13
CA ASP A 4 14.21 10.59 10.38
C ASP A 4 13.15 11.34 9.59
N ARG A 5 13.43 12.56 9.22
CA ARG A 5 12.45 13.35 8.50
C ARG A 5 12.21 12.86 7.09
N PHE A 6 13.19 12.20 6.50
CA PHE A 6 13.06 11.68 5.14
C PHE A 6 12.18 10.47 5.07
N PHE A 7 11.95 9.83 6.21
CA PHE A 7 11.16 8.61 6.25
C PHE A 7 9.83 8.80 6.94
N LYS A 8 9.51 10.06 7.24
CA LYS A 8 8.22 10.34 7.85
C LYS A 8 7.12 10.13 6.85
N LYS A 9 6.20 9.25 7.20
CA LYS A 9 5.10 8.91 6.32
C LYS A 9 3.95 9.88 6.49
N THR A 10 3.17 10.03 5.43
CA THR A 10 1.97 10.87 5.46
C THR A 10 0.83 10.04 6.02
N PRO A 11 0.15 10.51 7.07
CA PRO A 11 -1.04 9.80 7.57
C PRO A 11 -2.15 9.84 6.53
N ALA A 12 -2.86 8.73 6.42
CA ALA A 12 -3.98 8.63 5.48
C ALA A 12 -5.05 7.72 6.07
N THR A 13 -6.29 7.97 5.71
CA THR A 13 -7.38 7.12 6.14
C THR A 13 -7.39 5.84 5.31
N LEU A 14 -8.15 4.86 5.80
CA LEU A 14 -8.29 3.60 5.07
C LEU A 14 -8.80 3.84 3.65
N ASP A 15 -9.79 4.71 3.51
CA ASP A 15 -10.35 5.01 2.19
C ASP A 15 -9.34 5.69 1.28
N GLU A 16 -8.53 6.59 1.82
CA GLU A 16 -7.49 7.24 1.04
C GLU A 16 -6.44 6.25 0.56
N ILE A 17 -6.01 5.36 1.45
CA ILE A 17 -5.04 4.34 1.08
C ILE A 17 -5.62 3.42 0.01
N ARG A 18 -6.88 3.01 0.19
CA ARG A 18 -7.55 2.15 -0.79
C ARG A 18 -7.59 2.82 -2.16
N MET A 19 -7.91 4.09 -2.18
CA MET A 19 -7.99 4.85 -3.43
C MET A 19 -6.63 4.96 -4.10
N ARG A 20 -5.59 5.23 -3.33
CA ARG A 20 -4.24 5.34 -3.88
C ARG A 20 -3.74 4.02 -4.43
N VAL A 21 -4.01 2.94 -3.73
CA VAL A 21 -3.63 1.60 -4.19
C VAL A 21 -4.39 1.28 -5.48
N ARG A 22 -5.68 1.57 -5.51
CA ARG A 22 -6.48 1.31 -6.71
C ARG A 22 -5.96 2.07 -7.91
N HIS A 23 -5.70 3.36 -7.75
CA HIS A 23 -5.19 4.16 -8.86
C HIS A 23 -3.85 3.65 -9.36
N ALA A 24 -2.95 3.31 -8.44
CA ALA A 24 -1.64 2.84 -8.80
C ALA A 24 -1.71 1.50 -9.55
N LEU A 25 -2.56 0.60 -9.08
CA LEU A 25 -2.73 -0.69 -9.74
C LEU A 25 -3.36 -0.53 -11.13
N GLN A 26 -4.33 0.36 -11.25
CA GLN A 26 -5.01 0.56 -12.52
C GLN A 26 -4.10 1.15 -13.60
N ARG A 27 -3.05 1.83 -13.19
CA ARG A 27 -2.09 2.40 -14.14
C ARG A 27 -1.15 1.35 -14.72
N HIS A 28 -1.07 0.19 -14.10
CA HIS A 28 -0.19 -0.87 -14.58
C HIS A 28 -1.02 -1.91 -15.32
N PRO A 29 -0.68 -2.20 -16.60
CA PRO A 29 -1.50 -3.10 -17.40
C PRO A 29 -1.73 -4.47 -16.79
N LEU A 30 -0.73 -5.03 -16.11
CA LEU A 30 -0.86 -6.35 -15.50
C LEU A 30 -1.73 -6.33 -14.25
N CYS A 31 -1.88 -5.18 -13.61
CA CYS A 31 -2.57 -5.07 -12.33
C CYS A 31 -3.96 -4.47 -12.44
N ARG A 32 -4.37 -4.13 -13.65
CA ARG A 32 -5.61 -3.39 -13.87
C ARG A 32 -6.84 -4.10 -13.31
N ASN A 33 -6.85 -5.41 -13.35
CA ASN A 33 -8.00 -6.20 -12.90
C ASN A 33 -7.77 -6.91 -11.57
N VAL A 34 -6.71 -6.56 -10.86
CA VAL A 34 -6.40 -7.18 -9.58
C VAL A 34 -7.42 -6.72 -8.54
N ARG A 35 -7.97 -7.67 -7.80
CA ARG A 35 -8.83 -7.38 -6.67
C ARG A 35 -7.99 -7.36 -5.41
N PHE A 36 -8.28 -6.44 -4.52
CA PHE A 36 -7.50 -6.28 -3.32
C PHE A 36 -8.33 -5.74 -2.18
N GLU A 37 -7.82 -5.93 -0.97
CA GLU A 37 -8.37 -5.28 0.22
C GLU A 37 -7.22 -4.74 1.03
N VAL A 38 -7.41 -3.55 1.59
CA VAL A 38 -6.44 -2.97 2.50
C VAL A 38 -6.76 -3.43 3.90
N VAL A 39 -5.76 -3.97 4.58
CA VAL A 39 -5.92 -4.56 5.90
C VAL A 39 -5.01 -3.83 6.89
N SER A 40 -5.58 -3.44 8.02
CA SER A 40 -4.80 -2.88 9.11
C SER A 40 -3.99 -3.97 9.78
N THR A 41 -2.74 -3.70 10.07
CA THR A 41 -1.85 -4.66 10.73
C THR A 41 -1.09 -3.96 11.84
N PRO A 42 -0.54 -4.73 12.79
CA PRO A 42 0.44 -4.17 13.70
C PRO A 42 1.62 -3.62 12.90
N ARG A 43 2.28 -2.61 13.47
CA ARG A 43 3.44 -2.02 12.78
C ARG A 43 4.53 -3.07 12.61
N THR A 44 4.99 -3.20 11.38
CA THR A 44 6.03 -4.17 11.04
C THR A 44 7.41 -3.57 11.27
N SER A 45 8.44 -4.42 11.12
CA SER A 45 9.83 -3.96 11.22
C SER A 45 10.16 -2.91 10.16
N ARG A 46 9.41 -2.87 9.07
CA ARG A 46 9.59 -1.86 8.03
C ARG A 46 8.81 -0.59 8.31
N GLY A 47 8.09 -0.54 9.41
CA GLY A 47 7.36 0.65 9.80
C GLY A 47 5.96 0.78 9.22
N SER A 48 5.50 -0.19 8.45
CA SER A 48 4.15 -0.16 7.90
C SER A 48 3.15 -0.74 8.89
N ASN A 49 1.98 -0.12 8.97
CA ASN A 49 0.89 -0.60 9.83
C ASN A 49 -0.33 -1.02 9.02
N TRP A 50 -0.15 -1.29 7.75
CA TRP A 50 -1.20 -1.81 6.88
C TRP A 50 -0.57 -2.63 5.77
N THR A 51 -1.39 -3.47 5.17
CA THR A 51 -0.96 -4.25 4.02
C THR A 51 -2.16 -4.44 3.08
N VAL A 52 -1.91 -5.11 1.98
CA VAL A 52 -2.94 -5.39 0.98
C VAL A 52 -3.04 -6.89 0.80
N SER A 53 -4.28 -7.38 0.85
CA SER A 53 -4.57 -8.77 0.50
C SER A 53 -4.98 -8.79 -0.96
N LEU A 54 -4.23 -9.52 -1.77
CA LEU A 54 -4.49 -9.63 -3.20
C LEU A 54 -5.35 -10.85 -3.47
N GLN A 55 -6.36 -10.68 -4.31
CA GLN A 55 -7.30 -11.75 -4.63
C GLN A 55 -7.37 -11.93 -6.14
N SER A 56 -7.52 -13.19 -6.57
CA SER A 56 -7.72 -13.51 -7.98
C SER A 56 -6.67 -12.88 -8.88
N VAL A 57 -5.40 -13.05 -8.52
CA VAL A 57 -4.31 -12.39 -9.22
C VAL A 57 -3.41 -13.41 -9.90
N GLU A 58 -3.01 -13.11 -11.12
CA GLU A 58 -2.05 -13.95 -11.83
C GLU A 58 -0.67 -13.81 -11.20
N THR A 59 0.13 -14.88 -11.31
CA THR A 59 1.47 -14.89 -10.73
C THR A 59 2.30 -13.69 -11.18
N ARG A 60 2.23 -13.35 -12.46
CA ARG A 60 3.00 -12.23 -12.99
C ARG A 60 2.57 -10.90 -12.36
N ALA A 61 1.27 -10.76 -12.14
CA ALA A 61 0.74 -9.53 -11.55
C ALA A 61 1.07 -9.42 -10.07
N VAL A 62 1.28 -10.53 -9.37
CA VAL A 62 1.60 -10.50 -7.94
C VAL A 62 2.87 -9.69 -7.68
N TRP A 63 3.91 -9.93 -8.45
CA TRP A 63 5.17 -9.22 -8.25
C TRP A 63 5.02 -7.72 -8.47
N GLU A 64 4.35 -7.36 -9.56
CA GLU A 64 4.16 -5.95 -9.88
C GLU A 64 3.26 -5.27 -8.85
N ALA A 65 2.18 -5.94 -8.47
CA ALA A 65 1.27 -5.39 -7.47
C ALA A 65 1.97 -5.23 -6.12
N SER A 66 2.79 -6.20 -5.74
CA SER A 66 3.52 -6.12 -4.47
C SER A 66 4.49 -4.94 -4.44
N ASP A 67 5.18 -4.70 -5.55
CA ASP A 67 6.08 -3.56 -5.63
C ASP A 67 5.34 -2.23 -5.54
N ILE A 68 4.20 -2.15 -6.22
CA ILE A 68 3.37 -0.94 -6.18
C ILE A 68 2.89 -0.68 -4.75
N VAL A 69 2.41 -1.72 -4.08
CA VAL A 69 1.93 -1.59 -2.70
C VAL A 69 3.07 -1.19 -1.77
N ALA A 70 4.25 -1.77 -1.96
CA ALA A 70 5.40 -1.45 -1.12
C ALA A 70 5.76 0.04 -1.21
N ASP A 71 5.71 0.61 -2.40
CA ASP A 71 5.98 2.03 -2.58
C ASP A 71 4.98 2.89 -1.82
N ILE A 72 3.72 2.51 -1.85
CA ILE A 72 2.69 3.25 -1.13
C ILE A 72 2.84 3.09 0.38
N GLN A 73 3.23 1.89 0.83
CA GLN A 73 3.49 1.66 2.25
C GLN A 73 4.63 2.52 2.76
N GLU A 74 5.62 2.81 1.93
CA GLU A 74 6.70 3.69 2.32
C GLU A 74 6.26 5.14 2.44
N ALA A 75 5.30 5.54 1.64
CA ALA A 75 4.85 6.94 1.59
C ALA A 75 3.75 7.25 2.60
N TYR A 76 2.93 6.29 2.94
CA TYR A 76 1.75 6.53 3.76
C TYR A 76 1.63 5.55 4.92
N GLU A 77 1.08 6.05 6.02
CA GLU A 77 0.74 5.19 7.13
C GLU A 77 -0.76 5.30 7.40
N LEU A 78 -1.36 4.23 7.89
CA LEU A 78 -2.78 4.22 8.20
C LEU A 78 -3.03 5.03 9.45
N CYS A 79 -3.94 5.99 9.35
CA CYS A 79 -4.33 6.82 10.47
C CYS A 79 -5.35 6.06 11.32
N ALA A 80 -5.07 5.96 12.62
CA ALA A 80 -5.95 5.23 13.52
C ALA A 80 -7.29 5.91 13.72
N MET A 81 -7.36 7.18 13.38
CA MET A 81 -8.56 7.98 13.59
C MET A 81 -9.47 7.99 12.37
N ALA A 82 -9.46 6.99 11.64
CA ALA A 82 -10.29 6.92 10.44
C ALA A 82 -11.77 7.16 10.75
#